data_6bd30beabebee786126675bf21fe8e6a
#
_entry.id   6bd30beabebee786126675bf21fe8e6a
#
_cell.length_a   1.000
_cell.length_b   1.000
_cell.length_c   1.000
_cell.angle_alpha   90.00
_cell.angle_beta   90.00
_cell.angle_gamma   90.00
#
_symmetry.space_group_name_H-M   'P 1'
#
loop_
_entity.id
_entity.type
_entity.pdbx_description
1 polymer ?
#
loop_
_entity_poly.entity_id
_entity_poly.type
_entity_poly.pdbx_seq_one_letter_code
_entity_poly.pdbx_strand_id
1 'polypeptide(L)'
;MKNGRKKQEQIHLGAHGEDYGNWMPLSVLGMAAGAFALMATLSFFFFTAFYWPPTGAIFAVTAAVMLALLLWFTWIRRRYAFEGGGMMEQVHQIVLSHLDFDGQGQLLDVGCGSGALSIRAALTWRAVQVVGIDCWGSAYGYGQAMCEKNAESEGVAARCRFQHGDANKLDFPDKSFDAVVSNYVYHNIMGSDKLALLLETLRVLKKGGVFAIKIGRAHV
;
A
#
# COMPACT_ATOMS: atom_id res chain seq x y z
N MET A 1 7.11 14.71 -34.74
CA MET A 1 7.54 13.36 -34.36
C MET A 1 6.51 12.81 -33.40
N LYS A 2 5.72 11.82 -33.82
CA LYS A 2 4.66 11.20 -32.98
C LYS A 2 5.33 10.23 -32.04
N ASN A 3 5.35 10.59 -30.74
CA ASN A 3 5.89 9.75 -29.68
C ASN A 3 4.92 8.57 -29.50
N GLY A 4 5.28 7.41 -30.03
CA GLY A 4 4.55 6.15 -29.81
C GLY A 4 4.75 5.69 -28.37
N ARG A 5 3.93 6.20 -27.45
CA ARG A 5 3.78 5.53 -26.13
C ARG A 5 3.30 4.12 -26.41
N LYS A 6 4.22 3.15 -26.34
CA LYS A 6 3.87 1.74 -26.26
C LYS A 6 2.86 1.61 -25.13
N LYS A 7 1.69 1.04 -25.43
CA LYS A 7 0.69 0.66 -24.46
C LYS A 7 1.40 -0.26 -23.46
N GLN A 8 1.73 0.25 -22.26
CA GLN A 8 2.27 -0.59 -21.19
C GLN A 8 1.20 -1.62 -20.88
N GLU A 9 1.56 -2.89 -21.00
CA GLU A 9 0.73 -4.02 -20.60
C GLU A 9 0.37 -3.80 -19.12
N GLN A 10 -0.91 -3.90 -18.78
CA GLN A 10 -1.35 -3.71 -17.40
C GLN A 10 -0.79 -4.86 -16.56
N ILE A 11 0.17 -4.55 -15.70
CA ILE A 11 0.76 -5.49 -14.76
C ILE A 11 -0.17 -5.59 -13.55
N HIS A 12 -0.77 -6.74 -13.36
CA HIS A 12 -1.61 -7.06 -12.21
C HIS A 12 -0.80 -7.85 -11.19
N LEU A 13 -0.65 -7.30 -9.98
CA LEU A 13 -0.04 -8.00 -8.84
C LEU A 13 -1.04 -8.95 -8.18
N GLY A 14 -0.55 -9.94 -7.43
CA GLY A 14 -1.39 -10.82 -6.62
C GLY A 14 -1.96 -12.04 -7.36
N ALA A 15 -1.50 -12.31 -8.60
CA ALA A 15 -2.01 -13.42 -9.40
C ALA A 15 -1.61 -14.81 -8.85
N HIS A 16 -0.57 -14.90 -8.03
CA HIS A 16 -0.01 -16.14 -7.48
C HIS A 16 -0.22 -16.28 -5.97
N GLY A 17 -1.10 -15.47 -5.37
CA GLY A 17 -1.45 -15.54 -3.94
C GLY A 17 -0.52 -14.72 -3.04
N GLU A 18 0.12 -13.70 -3.58
CA GLU A 18 0.91 -12.72 -2.84
C GLU A 18 0.03 -11.94 -1.87
N ASP A 19 0.58 -11.59 -0.72
CA ASP A 19 -0.08 -10.73 0.26
C ASP A 19 0.59 -9.35 0.29
N TYR A 20 -0.03 -8.40 -0.36
CA TYR A 20 0.40 -7.00 -0.30
C TYR A 20 -0.25 -6.23 0.84
N GLY A 21 -1.00 -6.92 1.69
CA GLY A 21 -1.78 -6.29 2.75
C GLY A 21 -2.92 -5.44 2.23
N ASN A 22 -3.50 -4.68 3.12
CA ASN A 22 -4.54 -3.72 2.76
C ASN A 22 -4.61 -2.63 3.82
N TRP A 23 -4.92 -1.42 3.40
CA TRP A 23 -5.12 -0.29 4.31
C TRP A 23 -6.26 -0.55 5.32
N MET A 24 -7.25 -1.36 4.95
CA MET A 24 -8.33 -1.81 5.85
C MET A 24 -8.01 -3.22 6.39
N PRO A 25 -7.56 -3.36 7.66
CA PRO A 25 -7.21 -4.67 8.23
C PRO A 25 -8.41 -5.62 8.32
N LEU A 26 -8.17 -6.92 8.16
CA LEU A 26 -9.22 -7.95 8.33
C LEU A 26 -9.79 -7.98 9.76
N SER A 27 -9.00 -7.58 10.77
CA SER A 27 -9.47 -7.48 12.15
C SER A 27 -10.64 -6.50 12.32
N VAL A 28 -10.63 -5.38 11.59
CA VAL A 28 -11.74 -4.41 11.60
C VAL A 28 -13.03 -5.03 11.03
N LEU A 29 -12.91 -5.80 9.95
CA LEU A 29 -14.05 -6.54 9.39
C LEU A 29 -14.54 -7.61 10.36
N GLY A 30 -13.63 -8.33 11.01
CA GLY A 30 -13.96 -9.34 12.01
C GLY A 30 -14.70 -8.74 13.21
N MET A 31 -14.26 -7.59 13.72
CA MET A 31 -14.95 -6.87 14.80
C MET A 31 -16.35 -6.42 14.37
N ALA A 32 -16.50 -5.85 13.19
CA ALA A 32 -17.81 -5.43 12.68
C ALA A 32 -18.77 -6.61 12.49
N ALA A 33 -18.28 -7.73 11.97
CA ALA A 33 -19.06 -8.96 11.82
C ALA A 33 -19.47 -9.55 13.17
N GLY A 34 -18.55 -9.58 14.17
CA GLY A 34 -18.86 -10.03 15.52
C GLY A 34 -19.90 -9.15 16.21
N ALA A 35 -19.76 -7.83 16.08
CA ALA A 35 -20.74 -6.88 16.62
C ALA A 35 -22.13 -7.07 15.97
N PHE A 36 -22.19 -7.23 14.66
CA PHE A 36 -23.43 -7.55 13.95
C PHE A 36 -24.08 -8.84 14.47
N ALA A 37 -23.32 -9.93 14.56
CA ALA A 37 -23.81 -11.22 15.04
C ALA A 37 -24.37 -11.11 16.47
N LEU A 38 -23.65 -10.44 17.37
CA LEU A 38 -24.08 -10.22 18.75
C LEU A 38 -25.39 -9.43 18.81
N MET A 39 -25.49 -8.32 18.10
CA MET A 39 -26.71 -7.49 18.10
C MET A 39 -27.92 -8.22 17.50
N ALA A 40 -27.70 -8.97 16.43
CA ALA A 40 -28.74 -9.79 15.82
C ALA A 40 -29.24 -10.89 16.77
N THR A 41 -28.34 -11.55 17.48
CA THR A 41 -28.68 -12.57 18.49
C THR A 41 -29.47 -11.98 19.65
N LEU A 42 -29.03 -10.83 20.18
CA LEU A 42 -29.76 -10.14 21.25
C LEU A 42 -31.16 -9.70 20.79
N SER A 43 -31.28 -9.18 19.58
CA SER A 43 -32.56 -8.85 18.99
C SER A 43 -33.52 -10.06 18.98
N PHE A 44 -33.03 -11.19 18.46
CA PHE A 44 -33.79 -12.44 18.43
C PHE A 44 -34.26 -12.86 19.82
N PHE A 45 -33.39 -12.86 20.84
CA PHE A 45 -33.76 -13.22 22.21
C PHE A 45 -34.81 -12.29 22.80
N PHE A 46 -34.70 -10.98 22.62
CA PHE A 46 -35.70 -10.04 23.15
C PHE A 46 -37.05 -10.15 22.47
N PHE A 47 -37.11 -10.55 21.20
CA PHE A 47 -38.37 -10.79 20.52
C PHE A 47 -39.00 -12.13 20.91
N THR A 48 -38.24 -13.19 21.09
CA THR A 48 -38.74 -14.56 21.21
C THR A 48 -38.79 -15.08 22.64
N ALA A 49 -37.74 -14.87 23.43
CA ALA A 49 -37.61 -15.44 24.78
C ALA A 49 -38.10 -14.48 25.87
N PHE A 50 -37.79 -13.17 25.74
CA PHE A 50 -38.21 -12.20 26.73
C PHE A 50 -39.52 -11.49 26.42
N TYR A 51 -40.04 -11.64 25.21
CA TYR A 51 -41.24 -10.96 24.74
C TYR A 51 -41.27 -9.45 25.00
N TRP A 52 -40.11 -8.79 24.80
CA TRP A 52 -39.93 -7.36 24.99
C TRP A 52 -39.61 -6.62 23.67
N PRO A 53 -40.63 -6.38 22.81
CA PRO A 53 -40.43 -5.87 21.45
C PRO A 53 -39.65 -4.56 21.35
N PRO A 54 -39.79 -3.54 22.25
CA PRO A 54 -39.07 -2.30 22.12
C PRO A 54 -37.52 -2.50 22.20
N THR A 55 -37.05 -3.33 23.14
CA THR A 55 -35.62 -3.62 23.28
C THR A 55 -35.13 -4.48 22.09
N GLY A 56 -35.92 -5.45 21.65
CA GLY A 56 -35.63 -6.23 20.45
C GLY A 56 -35.48 -5.34 19.22
N ALA A 57 -36.33 -4.33 19.04
CA ALA A 57 -36.25 -3.38 17.95
C ALA A 57 -34.96 -2.51 18.01
N ILE A 58 -34.53 -2.07 19.19
CA ILE A 58 -33.29 -1.32 19.36
C ILE A 58 -32.09 -2.17 18.89
N PHE A 59 -32.02 -3.44 19.32
CA PHE A 59 -30.95 -4.34 18.88
C PHE A 59 -31.02 -4.64 17.38
N ALA A 60 -32.22 -4.75 16.79
CA ALA A 60 -32.39 -4.95 15.35
C ALA A 60 -31.85 -3.75 14.55
N VAL A 61 -32.16 -2.53 14.97
CA VAL A 61 -31.63 -1.31 14.33
C VAL A 61 -30.11 -1.24 14.46
N THR A 62 -29.58 -1.53 15.63
CA THR A 62 -28.13 -1.55 15.85
C THR A 62 -27.44 -2.61 14.97
N ALA A 63 -28.02 -3.81 14.87
CA ALA A 63 -27.53 -4.86 13.97
C ALA A 63 -27.53 -4.39 12.50
N ALA A 64 -28.60 -3.73 12.05
CA ALA A 64 -28.66 -3.20 10.69
C ALA A 64 -27.55 -2.16 10.41
N VAL A 65 -27.25 -1.28 11.38
CA VAL A 65 -26.13 -0.33 11.28
C VAL A 65 -24.80 -1.06 11.21
N MET A 66 -24.58 -2.07 12.06
CA MET A 66 -23.32 -2.86 12.04
C MET A 66 -23.15 -3.62 10.71
N LEU A 67 -24.24 -4.16 10.15
CA LEU A 67 -24.21 -4.77 8.82
C LEU A 67 -23.85 -3.77 7.73
N ALA A 68 -24.43 -2.59 7.76
CA ALA A 68 -24.11 -1.53 6.80
C ALA A 68 -22.64 -1.12 6.88
N LEU A 69 -22.08 -0.98 8.09
CA LEU A 69 -20.66 -0.70 8.30
C LEU A 69 -19.77 -1.85 7.79
N LEU A 70 -20.13 -3.11 8.04
CA LEU A 70 -19.40 -4.27 7.54
C LEU A 70 -19.35 -4.29 6.01
N LEU A 71 -20.49 -4.04 5.36
CA LEU A 71 -20.58 -3.97 3.90
C LEU A 71 -19.75 -2.81 3.35
N TRP A 72 -19.79 -1.65 4.00
CA TRP A 72 -19.02 -0.47 3.62
C TRP A 72 -17.52 -0.69 3.78
N PHE A 73 -17.06 -1.25 4.90
CA PHE A 73 -15.66 -1.59 5.10
C PHE A 73 -15.17 -2.65 4.12
N THR A 74 -16.01 -3.64 3.79
CA THR A 74 -15.69 -4.65 2.76
C THR A 74 -15.54 -4.00 1.39
N TRP A 75 -16.42 -3.07 1.04
CA TRP A 75 -16.33 -2.31 -0.20
C TRP A 75 -15.05 -1.45 -0.24
N ILE A 76 -14.74 -0.72 0.85
CA ILE A 76 -13.50 0.07 0.97
C ILE A 76 -12.29 -0.84 0.77
N ARG A 77 -12.23 -1.98 1.48
CA ARG A 77 -11.11 -2.91 1.37
C ARG A 77 -10.88 -3.34 -0.09
N ARG A 78 -11.93 -3.70 -0.81
CA ARG A 78 -11.85 -4.05 -2.24
C ARG A 78 -11.41 -2.86 -3.10
N ARG A 79 -11.93 -1.67 -2.79
CA ARG A 79 -11.63 -0.46 -3.57
C ARG A 79 -10.18 -0.01 -3.43
N TYR A 80 -9.55 -0.24 -2.27
CA TYR A 80 -8.18 0.18 -1.96
C TYR A 80 -7.15 -0.96 -2.11
N ALA A 81 -7.52 -2.08 -2.71
CA ALA A 81 -6.61 -3.19 -2.94
C ALA A 81 -5.42 -2.81 -3.84
N PHE A 82 -4.30 -3.50 -3.63
CA PHE A 82 -3.11 -3.39 -4.47
C PHE A 82 -3.21 -4.24 -5.74
N GLU A 83 -4.16 -5.16 -5.76
CA GLU A 83 -4.45 -6.11 -6.84
C GLU A 83 -5.81 -5.85 -7.48
N GLY A 84 -6.08 -6.53 -8.60
CA GLY A 84 -7.39 -6.57 -9.23
C GLY A 84 -7.92 -5.24 -9.77
N GLY A 85 -7.06 -4.31 -10.12
CA GLY A 85 -7.46 -2.98 -10.61
C GLY A 85 -7.89 -2.02 -9.51
N GLY A 86 -7.59 -2.32 -8.24
CA GLY A 86 -7.87 -1.47 -7.10
C GLY A 86 -7.17 -0.11 -7.18
N MET A 87 -7.60 0.83 -6.34
CA MET A 87 -7.11 2.21 -6.37
C MET A 87 -5.59 2.28 -6.12
N MET A 88 -5.05 1.46 -5.24
CA MET A 88 -3.61 1.46 -4.96
C MET A 88 -2.79 0.95 -6.15
N GLU A 89 -3.31 -0.01 -6.89
CA GLU A 89 -2.71 -0.43 -8.16
C GLU A 89 -2.65 0.73 -9.16
N GLN A 90 -3.77 1.44 -9.33
CA GLN A 90 -3.82 2.61 -10.23
C GLN A 90 -2.85 3.71 -9.81
N VAL A 91 -2.73 3.97 -8.49
CA VAL A 91 -1.76 4.94 -7.95
C VAL A 91 -0.32 4.54 -8.30
N HIS A 92 0.05 3.27 -8.11
CA HIS A 92 1.38 2.77 -8.47
C HIS A 92 1.65 2.92 -9.97
N GLN A 93 0.67 2.60 -10.82
CA GLN A 93 0.79 2.81 -12.27
C GLN A 93 1.01 4.28 -12.62
N ILE A 94 0.29 5.19 -11.96
CA ILE A 94 0.47 6.64 -12.15
C ILE A 94 1.89 7.05 -11.72
N VAL A 95 2.37 6.65 -10.56
CA VAL A 95 3.73 6.98 -10.09
C VAL A 95 4.76 6.54 -11.11
N LEU A 96 4.72 5.27 -11.56
CA LEU A 96 5.70 4.74 -12.52
C LEU A 96 5.54 5.36 -13.91
N SER A 97 4.33 5.70 -14.36
CA SER A 97 4.09 6.31 -15.67
C SER A 97 4.59 7.75 -15.78
N HIS A 98 4.73 8.45 -14.65
CA HIS A 98 5.28 9.81 -14.60
C HIS A 98 6.78 9.83 -14.33
N LEU A 99 7.39 8.68 -14.09
CA LEU A 99 8.83 8.56 -13.95
C LEU A 99 9.44 8.47 -15.36
N ASP A 100 10.09 9.55 -15.81
CA ASP A 100 10.80 9.57 -17.10
C ASP A 100 12.12 8.79 -16.98
N PHE A 101 11.99 7.48 -16.81
CA PHE A 101 13.05 6.54 -16.54
C PHE A 101 13.13 5.50 -17.66
N ASP A 102 14.33 5.25 -18.13
CA ASP A 102 14.57 4.28 -19.21
C ASP A 102 14.51 2.80 -18.75
N GLY A 103 14.39 2.58 -17.44
CA GLY A 103 14.28 1.26 -16.84
C GLY A 103 15.63 0.56 -16.64
N GLN A 104 16.73 1.29 -16.71
CA GLN A 104 18.07 0.74 -16.50
C GLN A 104 18.73 1.29 -15.22
N GLY A 105 19.63 0.52 -14.62
CA GLY A 105 20.33 0.92 -13.42
C GLY A 105 19.57 0.65 -12.13
N GLN A 106 19.70 1.53 -11.13
CA GLN A 106 19.19 1.30 -9.78
C GLN A 106 18.03 2.23 -9.44
N LEU A 107 16.95 1.65 -8.93
CA LEU A 107 15.77 2.37 -8.44
C LEU A 107 15.66 2.16 -6.92
N LEU A 108 15.48 3.24 -6.17
CA LEU A 108 15.16 3.21 -4.75
C LEU A 108 13.67 3.44 -4.52
N ASP A 109 13.03 2.58 -3.73
CA ASP A 109 11.67 2.77 -3.24
C ASP A 109 11.72 3.11 -1.74
N VAL A 110 11.42 4.36 -1.41
CA VAL A 110 11.47 4.86 -0.03
C VAL A 110 10.13 4.66 0.65
N GLY A 111 10.11 3.80 1.68
CA GLY A 111 8.90 3.37 2.37
C GLY A 111 8.13 2.32 1.56
N CYS A 112 8.81 1.23 1.20
CA CYS A 112 8.29 0.21 0.29
C CYS A 112 7.13 -0.62 0.86
N GLY A 113 6.88 -0.57 2.17
CA GLY A 113 5.78 -1.28 2.85
C GLY A 113 5.82 -2.78 2.63
N SER A 114 4.88 -3.30 1.85
CA SER A 114 4.78 -4.72 1.43
C SER A 114 5.56 -5.05 0.15
N GLY A 115 6.32 -4.10 -0.40
CA GLY A 115 7.09 -4.25 -1.63
C GLY A 115 6.29 -4.05 -2.93
N ALA A 116 5.01 -3.69 -2.86
CA ALA A 116 4.14 -3.66 -4.02
C ALA A 116 4.61 -2.70 -5.14
N LEU A 117 5.09 -1.49 -4.81
CA LEU A 117 5.60 -0.54 -5.80
C LEU A 117 6.95 -0.99 -6.35
N SER A 118 7.85 -1.46 -5.49
CA SER A 118 9.16 -2.03 -5.85
C SER A 118 9.03 -3.17 -6.85
N ILE A 119 8.15 -4.13 -6.55
CA ILE A 119 7.89 -5.32 -7.39
C ILE A 119 7.27 -4.90 -8.72
N ARG A 120 6.30 -4.00 -8.69
CA ARG A 120 5.70 -3.44 -9.93
C ARG A 120 6.74 -2.74 -10.80
N ALA A 121 7.67 -1.98 -10.21
CA ALA A 121 8.78 -1.37 -10.94
C ALA A 121 9.67 -2.43 -11.62
N ALA A 122 10.02 -3.50 -10.89
CA ALA A 122 10.81 -4.60 -11.43
C ALA A 122 10.09 -5.39 -12.53
N LEU A 123 8.77 -5.52 -12.48
CA LEU A 123 7.96 -6.12 -13.55
C LEU A 123 7.85 -5.19 -14.76
N THR A 124 7.74 -3.87 -14.52
CA THR A 124 7.63 -2.86 -15.59
C THR A 124 8.92 -2.76 -16.39
N TRP A 125 10.08 -2.78 -15.72
CA TRP A 125 11.39 -2.64 -16.35
C TRP A 125 12.26 -3.87 -16.09
N ARG A 126 12.58 -4.61 -17.13
CA ARG A 126 13.31 -5.89 -16.98
C ARG A 126 14.77 -5.74 -16.59
N ALA A 127 15.38 -4.59 -16.84
CA ALA A 127 16.79 -4.34 -16.56
C ALA A 127 17.06 -3.60 -15.25
N VAL A 128 16.00 -3.09 -14.57
CA VAL A 128 16.16 -2.34 -13.32
C VAL A 128 16.53 -3.26 -12.16
N GLN A 129 17.39 -2.76 -11.28
CA GLN A 129 17.64 -3.30 -9.95
C GLN A 129 16.92 -2.41 -8.94
N VAL A 130 16.07 -2.98 -8.12
CA VAL A 130 15.23 -2.22 -7.16
C VAL A 130 15.72 -2.47 -5.74
N VAL A 131 15.91 -1.39 -5.00
CA VAL A 131 16.14 -1.43 -3.55
C VAL A 131 14.92 -0.82 -2.88
N GLY A 132 14.20 -1.60 -2.08
CA GLY A 132 13.12 -1.12 -1.23
C GLY A 132 13.59 -0.95 0.20
N ILE A 133 13.31 0.18 0.81
CA ILE A 133 13.58 0.42 2.23
C ILE A 133 12.31 0.79 2.97
N ASP A 134 12.21 0.32 4.20
CA ASP A 134 11.14 0.70 5.13
C ASP A 134 11.59 0.54 6.57
N CYS A 135 10.98 1.23 7.51
CA CYS A 135 11.22 1.03 8.94
C CYS A 135 10.38 -0.13 9.53
N TRP A 136 9.41 -0.63 8.78
CA TRP A 136 8.48 -1.70 9.16
C TRP A 136 8.01 -1.62 10.60
N GLY A 137 7.42 -0.50 10.97
CA GLY A 137 6.78 -0.34 12.28
C GLY A 137 5.57 -1.28 12.43
N SER A 138 5.18 -1.54 13.68
CA SER A 138 4.10 -2.49 14.02
C SER A 138 2.70 -2.11 13.50
N ALA A 139 2.53 -0.89 12.99
CA ALA A 139 1.20 -0.35 12.66
C ALA A 139 0.50 -1.05 11.48
N TYR A 140 1.24 -1.58 10.51
CA TYR A 140 0.66 -2.11 9.25
C TYR A 140 0.88 -3.62 9.06
N GLY A 141 1.63 -4.28 9.93
CA GLY A 141 1.94 -5.71 9.80
C GLY A 141 2.81 -6.07 8.59
N TYR A 142 3.44 -5.08 7.96
CA TYR A 142 4.39 -5.30 6.87
C TYR A 142 5.76 -5.68 7.42
N GLY A 143 6.58 -6.33 6.62
CA GLY A 143 7.92 -6.73 7.01
C GLY A 143 8.78 -7.13 5.81
N GLN A 144 10.08 -7.12 5.99
CA GLN A 144 11.06 -7.50 4.96
C GLN A 144 10.76 -8.88 4.37
N ALA A 145 10.49 -9.88 5.21
CA ALA A 145 10.17 -11.25 4.77
C ALA A 145 8.93 -11.32 3.87
N MET A 146 7.93 -10.46 4.11
CA MET A 146 6.76 -10.35 3.25
C MET A 146 7.15 -9.81 1.86
N CYS A 147 7.98 -8.78 1.80
CA CYS A 147 8.46 -8.21 0.54
C CYS A 147 9.26 -9.22 -0.27
N GLU A 148 10.16 -9.96 0.38
CA GLU A 148 11.00 -11.00 -0.23
C GLU A 148 10.13 -12.12 -0.79
N LYS A 149 9.18 -12.64 0.01
CA LYS A 149 8.23 -13.66 -0.44
C LYS A 149 7.38 -13.20 -1.62
N ASN A 150 6.88 -11.96 -1.58
CA ASN A 150 6.11 -11.40 -2.69
C ASN A 150 6.95 -11.28 -3.97
N ALA A 151 8.21 -10.85 -3.85
CA ALA A 151 9.12 -10.76 -4.99
C ALA A 151 9.49 -12.14 -5.57
N GLU A 152 9.61 -13.17 -4.72
CA GLU A 152 9.79 -14.56 -5.16
C GLU A 152 8.59 -15.06 -5.96
N SER A 153 7.38 -14.89 -5.43
CA SER A 153 6.14 -15.32 -6.07
C SER A 153 5.91 -14.63 -7.42
N GLU A 154 6.26 -13.36 -7.53
CA GLU A 154 6.17 -12.58 -8.79
C GLU A 154 7.39 -12.81 -9.73
N GLY A 155 8.36 -13.64 -9.34
CA GLY A 155 9.51 -14.02 -10.16
C GLY A 155 10.53 -12.89 -10.38
N VAL A 156 10.60 -11.91 -9.46
CA VAL A 156 11.50 -10.76 -9.55
C VAL A 156 12.51 -10.66 -8.41
N ALA A 157 12.59 -11.66 -7.52
CA ALA A 157 13.47 -11.67 -6.35
C ALA A 157 14.94 -11.38 -6.68
N ALA A 158 15.45 -11.88 -7.82
CA ALA A 158 16.83 -11.62 -8.24
C ALA A 158 17.14 -10.14 -8.54
N ARG A 159 16.12 -9.30 -8.69
CA ARG A 159 16.22 -7.88 -9.02
C ARG A 159 15.65 -6.94 -7.96
N CYS A 160 15.06 -7.49 -6.90
CA CYS A 160 14.51 -6.74 -5.78
C CYS A 160 15.27 -7.08 -4.51
N ARG A 161 15.80 -6.07 -3.84
CA ARG A 161 16.41 -6.18 -2.52
C ARG A 161 15.61 -5.33 -1.54
N PHE A 162 15.30 -5.89 -0.37
CA PHE A 162 14.59 -5.18 0.69
C PHE A 162 15.45 -5.10 1.93
N GLN A 163 15.47 -3.94 2.59
CA GLN A 163 16.25 -3.74 3.80
C GLN A 163 15.63 -2.69 4.71
N HIS A 164 15.88 -2.81 6.01
CA HIS A 164 15.48 -1.77 6.95
C HIS A 164 16.18 -0.45 6.62
N GLY A 165 15.44 0.67 6.71
CA GLY A 165 15.98 1.99 6.45
C GLY A 165 15.09 3.11 7.01
N ASP A 166 15.73 4.25 7.29
CA ASP A 166 15.05 5.47 7.72
C ASP A 166 15.11 6.51 6.60
N ALA A 167 13.96 7.01 6.18
CA ALA A 167 13.87 8.04 5.15
C ALA A 167 14.48 9.39 5.58
N ASN A 168 14.64 9.64 6.88
CA ASN A 168 15.33 10.83 7.39
C ASN A 168 16.84 10.77 7.17
N LYS A 169 17.41 9.57 7.05
CA LYS A 169 18.83 9.34 6.84
C LYS A 169 19.01 8.06 6.04
N LEU A 170 19.18 8.22 4.75
CA LEU A 170 19.36 7.11 3.83
C LEU A 170 20.78 6.57 3.91
N ASP A 171 20.94 5.31 4.30
CA ASP A 171 22.25 4.65 4.41
C ASP A 171 22.77 4.21 3.03
N PHE A 172 22.91 5.19 2.14
CA PHE A 172 23.45 5.03 0.80
C PHE A 172 24.43 6.16 0.48
N PRO A 173 25.47 5.90 -0.33
CA PRO A 173 26.32 6.95 -0.86
C PRO A 173 25.56 7.98 -1.68
N ASP A 174 26.13 9.17 -1.81
CA ASP A 174 25.61 10.19 -2.72
C ASP A 174 25.56 9.64 -4.15
N LYS A 175 24.51 10.03 -4.89
CA LYS A 175 24.38 9.72 -6.32
C LYS A 175 24.44 8.21 -6.63
N SER A 176 23.75 7.39 -5.82
CA SER A 176 23.71 5.93 -5.96
C SER A 176 22.62 5.45 -6.91
N PHE A 177 21.50 6.19 -7.00
CA PHE A 177 20.33 5.74 -7.71
C PHE A 177 20.04 6.55 -8.97
N ASP A 178 19.59 5.87 -10.02
CA ASP A 178 19.16 6.47 -11.28
C ASP A 178 17.72 6.98 -11.17
N ALA A 179 16.91 6.32 -10.34
CA ALA A 179 15.55 6.71 -10.06
C ALA A 179 15.19 6.54 -8.58
N VAL A 180 14.30 7.39 -8.06
CA VAL A 180 13.73 7.25 -6.71
C VAL A 180 12.22 7.35 -6.79
N VAL A 181 11.51 6.44 -6.12
CA VAL A 181 10.05 6.47 -5.97
C VAL A 181 9.67 6.43 -4.50
N SER A 182 8.51 6.97 -4.17
CA SER A 182 7.89 6.83 -2.85
C SER A 182 6.39 7.04 -2.96
N ASN A 183 5.61 6.22 -2.26
CA ASN A 183 4.15 6.28 -2.29
C ASN A 183 3.55 6.37 -0.89
N TYR A 184 2.93 7.49 -0.56
CA TYR A 184 2.25 7.76 0.72
C TYR A 184 3.15 7.69 1.97
N VAL A 185 4.45 7.97 1.87
CA VAL A 185 5.39 7.88 2.99
C VAL A 185 5.68 9.25 3.61
N TYR A 186 6.12 10.20 2.81
CA TYR A 186 6.69 11.47 3.29
C TYR A 186 5.74 12.28 4.18
N HIS A 187 4.44 12.25 3.93
CA HIS A 187 3.47 12.97 4.77
C HIS A 187 3.20 12.28 6.11
N ASN A 188 3.50 10.98 6.23
CA ASN A 188 3.28 10.17 7.43
C ASN A 188 4.46 10.22 8.41
N ILE A 189 5.64 10.70 8.00
CA ILE A 189 6.80 10.81 8.88
C ILE A 189 6.61 12.02 9.81
N MET A 190 6.18 11.74 11.05
CA MET A 190 5.90 12.78 12.03
C MET A 190 7.19 13.40 12.60
N GLY A 191 7.16 14.71 12.88
CA GLY A 191 8.28 15.42 13.50
C GLY A 191 9.46 15.69 12.56
N SER A 192 9.42 15.27 11.30
CA SER A 192 10.51 15.47 10.33
C SER A 192 10.28 16.73 9.49
N ASP A 193 11.35 17.46 9.24
CA ASP A 193 11.35 18.51 8.23
C ASP A 193 11.21 17.90 6.83
N LYS A 194 10.11 18.25 6.15
CA LYS A 194 9.81 17.71 4.82
C LYS A 194 10.84 18.15 3.76
N LEU A 195 11.43 19.34 3.94
CA LEU A 195 12.52 19.78 3.08
C LEU A 195 13.76 18.94 3.30
N ALA A 196 14.14 18.66 4.54
CA ALA A 196 15.26 17.80 4.87
C ALA A 196 15.10 16.38 4.28
N LEU A 197 13.90 15.79 4.39
CA LEU A 197 13.58 14.50 3.76
C LEU A 197 13.77 14.52 2.24
N LEU A 198 13.30 15.59 1.59
CA LEU A 198 13.47 15.75 0.15
C LEU A 198 14.93 15.91 -0.24
N LEU A 199 15.69 16.72 0.49
CA LEU A 199 17.11 16.93 0.25
C LEU A 199 17.92 15.63 0.43
N GLU A 200 17.57 14.81 1.42
CA GLU A 200 18.18 13.51 1.63
C GLU A 200 17.90 12.55 0.45
N THR A 201 16.68 12.56 -0.06
CA THR A 201 16.33 11.83 -1.27
C THR A 201 17.13 12.30 -2.49
N LEU A 202 17.26 13.61 -2.66
CA LEU A 202 18.05 14.20 -3.77
C LEU A 202 19.54 13.94 -3.63
N ARG A 203 20.06 13.79 -2.42
CA ARG A 203 21.46 13.44 -2.17
C ARG A 203 21.82 12.09 -2.79
N VAL A 204 20.97 11.09 -2.62
CA VAL A 204 21.22 9.73 -3.14
C VAL A 204 20.87 9.58 -4.62
N LEU A 205 20.14 10.54 -5.20
CA LEU A 205 19.81 10.54 -6.62
C LEU A 205 20.99 11.03 -7.47
N LYS A 206 21.31 10.33 -8.54
CA LYS A 206 22.36 10.72 -9.49
C LYS A 206 22.00 12.04 -10.19
N LYS A 207 23.01 12.76 -10.63
CA LYS A 207 22.80 13.94 -11.49
C LYS A 207 22.12 13.50 -12.80
N GLY A 208 20.97 14.10 -13.10
CA GLY A 208 20.13 13.70 -14.23
C GLY A 208 19.21 12.51 -13.95
N GLY A 209 19.27 11.96 -12.74
CA GLY A 209 18.31 10.96 -12.29
C GLY A 209 16.92 11.56 -12.08
N VAL A 210 15.92 10.70 -11.98
CA VAL A 210 14.50 11.07 -11.91
C VAL A 210 13.86 10.61 -10.61
N PHE A 211 12.85 11.34 -10.12
CA PHE A 211 12.10 10.89 -8.97
C PHE A 211 10.59 11.13 -9.11
N ALA A 212 9.79 10.27 -8.51
CA ALA A 212 8.35 10.42 -8.42
C ALA A 212 7.89 10.10 -6.99
N ILE A 213 7.30 11.09 -6.32
CA ILE A 213 6.81 10.98 -4.95
C ILE A 213 5.31 11.26 -4.94
N LYS A 214 4.52 10.30 -4.48
CA LYS A 214 3.09 10.49 -4.20
C LYS A 214 2.90 10.80 -2.72
N ILE A 215 2.41 12.01 -2.45
CA ILE A 215 2.01 12.43 -1.10
C ILE A 215 0.49 12.43 -1.00
N GLY A 216 -0.06 12.18 0.20
CA GLY A 216 -1.45 12.43 0.52
C GLY A 216 -1.76 13.94 0.50
N ARG A 217 -3.02 14.33 0.73
CA ARG A 217 -3.34 15.74 0.95
C ARG A 217 -2.54 16.25 2.14
N ALA A 218 -1.64 17.18 1.91
CA ALA A 218 -1.14 18.02 2.97
C ALA A 218 -2.33 18.89 3.42
N HIS A 219 -2.74 18.77 4.67
CA HIS A 219 -3.53 19.81 5.28
C HIS A 219 -2.59 21.01 5.49
N VAL A 220 -2.71 22.01 4.65
CA VAL A 220 -2.12 23.31 4.83
C VAL A 220 -2.97 24.08 5.86
#